data_a82f13f91ad30c4dd245e8d2a7521720
#
_entry.id   a82f13f91ad30c4dd245e8d2a7521720
#
_cell.length_a   1.000
_cell.length_b   1.000
_cell.length_c   1.000
_cell.angle_alpha   90.00
_cell.angle_beta   90.00
_cell.angle_gamma   90.00
#
_symmetry.space_group_name_H-M   'P 1'
#
loop_
_entity.id
_entity.type
_entity.pdbx_description
1 polymer ?
#
loop_
_entity_poly.entity_id
_entity_poly.type
_entity_poly.pdbx_seq_one_letter_code
_entity_poly.pdbx_strand_id
1 'polypeptide(L)'
;NHPIKIFLKNGIKCVQGTDGGGMYGSDTFDEQLALQNLLELSDDEFAKMREVEDEITTKNNIYFMQKSEKFNKFLSGRTIKEAILEEEDKYMKETENQDELRINTKLDSEKELATKIKNLPIDKVPIIIAGGSFNTKGRETKATEEGIKTLKKFVENVNSNNVYFVIGHKMQGYEKALVDISKELNKKIEINAIVPKNVTEKVKNRLLDANVSGICISPETEELGIYKSFNYEIFERRKSIVIAFDGNSPVSNLVQEAKNGKGKAKIYVNSDVDILKQKAESLQGYVTMFNDKNDIVDDIFKDNPEIK
;
A
#
# COMPACT_ATOMS: atom_id res chain seq x y z
N ASN A 1 -1.07 21.44 25.07
CA ASN A 1 -1.85 21.09 26.29
C ASN A 1 -3.14 20.41 25.88
N HIS A 2 -3.17 19.09 25.91
CA HIS A 2 -4.37 18.33 25.60
C HIS A 2 -5.37 18.42 26.76
N PRO A 3 -6.65 18.66 26.54
CA PRO A 3 -7.64 18.95 27.59
C PRO A 3 -7.94 17.77 28.52
N ILE A 4 -7.65 16.54 28.13
CA ILE A 4 -8.01 15.33 28.89
C ILE A 4 -7.42 15.31 30.30
N LYS A 5 -6.18 15.82 30.48
CA LYS A 5 -5.53 15.90 31.80
C LYS A 5 -6.25 16.88 32.73
N ILE A 6 -6.83 17.95 32.16
CA ILE A 6 -7.65 18.91 32.89
C ILE A 6 -8.99 18.26 33.28
N PHE A 7 -9.58 17.50 32.36
CA PHE A 7 -10.84 16.80 32.62
C PHE A 7 -10.71 15.76 33.73
N LEU A 8 -9.65 14.92 33.65
CA LEU A 8 -9.38 13.92 34.69
C LEU A 8 -9.17 14.54 36.08
N LYS A 9 -8.42 15.64 36.15
CA LYS A 9 -8.21 16.39 37.39
C LYS A 9 -9.51 16.95 37.99
N ASN A 10 -10.49 17.25 37.15
CA ASN A 10 -11.80 17.76 37.56
C ASN A 10 -12.84 16.64 37.73
N GLY A 11 -12.42 15.37 37.75
CA GLY A 11 -13.31 14.22 37.97
C GLY A 11 -14.25 13.93 36.80
N ILE A 12 -13.98 14.47 35.62
CA ILE A 12 -14.75 14.18 34.40
C ILE A 12 -14.36 12.80 33.90
N LYS A 13 -15.34 11.93 33.69
CA LYS A 13 -15.13 10.60 33.13
C LYS A 13 -14.71 10.72 31.68
N CYS A 14 -13.52 10.23 31.39
CA CYS A 14 -12.92 10.26 30.05
C CYS A 14 -12.69 8.84 29.55
N VAL A 15 -12.94 8.62 28.27
CA VAL A 15 -12.57 7.41 27.53
C VAL A 15 -11.87 7.81 26.25
N GLN A 16 -11.05 6.93 25.74
CA GLN A 16 -10.42 7.09 24.44
C GLN A 16 -10.89 6.00 23.52
N GLY A 17 -11.29 6.37 22.31
CA GLY A 17 -11.56 5.45 21.21
C GLY A 17 -10.61 5.70 20.05
N THR A 18 -10.37 4.70 19.23
CA THR A 18 -9.67 4.87 17.96
C THR A 18 -10.67 5.10 16.83
N ASP A 19 -10.41 6.13 16.01
CA ASP A 19 -11.29 6.50 14.87
C ASP A 19 -10.80 5.88 13.54
N GLY A 20 -9.82 5.03 13.56
CA GLY A 20 -9.27 4.52 12.30
C GLY A 20 -8.23 3.42 12.42
N GLY A 21 -8.30 2.60 13.46
CA GLY A 21 -7.31 1.54 13.70
C GLY A 21 -7.01 0.67 12.47
N GLY A 22 -8.04 0.35 11.69
CA GLY A 22 -7.88 -0.39 10.43
C GLY A 22 -7.20 0.40 9.31
N MET A 23 -7.21 1.75 9.37
CA MET A 23 -6.57 2.60 8.37
C MET A 23 -5.14 2.98 8.74
N TYR A 24 -4.85 3.13 10.02
CA TYR A 24 -3.58 3.66 10.51
C TYR A 24 -2.67 2.60 11.12
N GLY A 25 -3.17 1.36 11.29
CA GLY A 25 -2.41 0.25 11.83
C GLY A 25 -2.16 0.36 13.34
N SER A 26 -2.87 1.26 14.03
CA SER A 26 -2.86 1.36 15.49
C SER A 26 -4.17 0.81 16.05
N ASP A 27 -4.10 0.15 17.17
CA ASP A 27 -5.28 -0.24 17.94
C ASP A 27 -5.51 0.72 19.12
N THR A 28 -6.62 0.53 19.83
CA THR A 28 -6.98 1.37 20.98
C THR A 28 -5.92 1.31 22.07
N PHE A 29 -5.24 0.17 22.23
CA PHE A 29 -4.21 -0.01 23.23
C PHE A 29 -2.95 0.80 22.90
N ASP A 30 -2.50 0.74 21.63
CA ASP A 30 -1.36 1.53 21.16
C ASP A 30 -1.61 3.03 21.30
N GLU A 31 -2.83 3.48 20.97
CA GLU A 31 -3.22 4.89 21.14
C GLU A 31 -3.30 5.31 22.61
N GLN A 32 -3.77 4.42 23.47
CA GLN A 32 -3.80 4.68 24.92
C GLN A 32 -2.40 4.79 25.51
N LEU A 33 -1.47 3.92 25.12
CA LEU A 33 -0.06 3.99 25.53
C LEU A 33 0.60 5.27 25.02
N ALA A 34 0.35 5.63 23.75
CA ALA A 34 0.86 6.86 23.16
C ALA A 34 0.33 8.09 23.91
N LEU A 35 -0.95 8.11 24.25
CA LEU A 35 -1.57 9.18 25.01
C LEU A 35 -1.01 9.27 26.45
N GLN A 36 -0.82 8.13 27.11
CA GLN A 36 -0.22 8.07 28.44
C GLN A 36 1.18 8.69 28.43
N ASN A 37 2.02 8.30 27.49
CA ASN A 37 3.37 8.80 27.34
C ASN A 37 3.41 10.29 26.95
N LEU A 38 2.58 10.70 25.98
CA LEU A 38 2.55 12.07 25.47
C LEU A 38 2.07 13.09 26.52
N LEU A 39 1.13 12.69 27.37
CA LEU A 39 0.51 13.55 28.37
C LEU A 39 1.07 13.32 29.77
N GLU A 40 2.03 12.40 29.91
CA GLU A 40 2.58 12.04 31.22
C GLU A 40 1.46 11.69 32.23
N LEU A 41 0.51 10.86 31.81
CA LEU A 41 -0.55 10.38 32.70
C LEU A 41 0.04 9.41 33.70
N SER A 42 -0.35 9.55 34.96
CA SER A 42 -0.03 8.56 35.98
C SER A 42 -0.79 7.25 35.75
N ASP A 43 -0.27 6.15 36.28
CA ASP A 43 -0.94 4.85 36.21
C ASP A 43 -2.36 4.90 36.79
N ASP A 44 -2.58 5.69 37.85
CA ASP A 44 -3.90 5.91 38.45
C ASP A 44 -4.86 6.67 37.53
N GLU A 45 -4.37 7.68 36.80
CA GLU A 45 -5.18 8.42 35.83
C GLU A 45 -5.56 7.52 34.65
N PHE A 46 -4.62 6.69 34.20
CA PHE A 46 -4.85 5.74 33.13
C PHE A 46 -5.81 4.61 33.56
N ALA A 47 -5.63 4.05 34.75
CA ALA A 47 -6.52 3.03 35.30
C ALA A 47 -7.97 3.52 35.41
N LYS A 48 -8.17 4.77 35.86
CA LYS A 48 -9.51 5.39 35.91
C LYS A 48 -10.17 5.51 34.54
N MET A 49 -9.41 5.80 33.49
CA MET A 49 -9.95 5.83 32.12
C MET A 49 -10.42 4.44 31.68
N ARG A 50 -9.64 3.41 32.01
CA ARG A 50 -9.98 2.00 31.70
C ARG A 50 -11.23 1.55 32.46
N GLU A 51 -11.35 1.89 33.73
CA GLU A 51 -12.56 1.60 34.52
C GLU A 51 -13.81 2.24 33.91
N VAL A 52 -13.71 3.48 33.42
CA VAL A 52 -14.83 4.17 32.75
C VAL A 52 -15.17 3.49 31.41
N GLU A 53 -14.17 3.08 30.64
CA GLU A 53 -14.34 2.35 29.39
C GLU A 53 -15.09 1.02 29.63
N ASP A 54 -14.66 0.24 30.62
CA ASP A 54 -15.28 -1.02 31.01
C ASP A 54 -16.73 -0.80 31.50
N GLU A 55 -16.98 0.26 32.30
CA GLU A 55 -18.32 0.61 32.77
C GLU A 55 -19.24 0.93 31.58
N ILE A 56 -18.79 1.76 30.64
CA ILE A 56 -19.60 2.18 29.49
C ILE A 56 -19.86 0.99 28.55
N THR A 57 -18.82 0.22 28.25
CA THR A 57 -18.93 -0.94 27.36
C THR A 57 -19.86 -1.98 27.93
N THR A 58 -19.73 -2.32 29.21
CA THR A 58 -20.56 -3.32 29.86
C THR A 58 -22.01 -2.86 29.94
N LYS A 59 -22.29 -1.62 30.37
CA LYS A 59 -23.66 -1.09 30.47
C LYS A 59 -24.34 -0.98 29.10
N ASN A 60 -23.66 -0.45 28.11
CA ASN A 60 -24.23 -0.24 26.78
C ASN A 60 -24.45 -1.56 26.04
N ASN A 61 -23.51 -2.49 26.11
CA ASN A 61 -23.67 -3.78 25.49
C ASN A 61 -24.88 -4.52 26.05
N ILE A 62 -25.03 -4.58 27.36
CA ILE A 62 -26.19 -5.21 28.01
C ILE A 62 -27.50 -4.50 27.60
N TYR A 63 -27.51 -3.16 27.56
CA TYR A 63 -28.68 -2.40 27.22
C TYR A 63 -29.13 -2.58 25.76
N PHE A 64 -28.21 -2.49 24.83
CA PHE A 64 -28.49 -2.69 23.39
C PHE A 64 -28.86 -4.12 23.08
N MET A 65 -28.18 -5.07 23.69
CA MET A 65 -28.40 -6.50 23.47
C MET A 65 -29.77 -6.94 24.02
N GLN A 66 -30.20 -6.48 25.19
CA GLN A 66 -31.49 -6.85 25.79
C GLN A 66 -32.73 -6.35 25.02
N LYS A 67 -32.60 -5.32 24.18
CA LYS A 67 -33.70 -4.79 23.36
C LYS A 67 -33.77 -5.33 21.95
N SER A 68 -32.84 -6.17 21.54
CA SER A 68 -32.77 -6.71 20.19
C SER A 68 -33.49 -8.06 20.12
N GLU A 69 -34.49 -8.21 19.21
CA GLU A 69 -35.05 -9.52 18.89
C GLU A 69 -33.99 -10.51 18.43
N LYS A 70 -32.98 -10.02 17.72
CA LYS A 70 -31.81 -10.77 17.32
C LYS A 70 -31.03 -11.32 18.50
N PHE A 71 -30.88 -10.54 19.56
CA PHE A 71 -30.17 -10.96 20.77
C PHE A 71 -30.94 -11.99 21.58
N ASN A 72 -32.27 -11.83 21.71
CA ASN A 72 -33.11 -12.82 22.35
C ASN A 72 -33.11 -14.17 21.60
N LYS A 73 -33.08 -14.11 20.26
CA LYS A 73 -32.93 -15.28 19.41
C LYS A 73 -31.53 -15.91 19.56
N PHE A 74 -30.50 -15.10 19.70
CA PHE A 74 -29.13 -15.52 19.96
C PHE A 74 -29.01 -16.25 21.30
N LEU A 75 -29.62 -15.73 22.35
CA LEU A 75 -29.59 -16.37 23.66
C LEU A 75 -30.30 -17.73 23.68
N SER A 76 -31.43 -17.89 23.02
CA SER A 76 -32.19 -19.18 22.92
C SER A 76 -32.29 -19.92 24.24
N GLY A 77 -32.55 -19.22 25.34
CA GLY A 77 -32.67 -19.75 26.68
C GLY A 77 -31.37 -19.99 27.47
N ARG A 78 -30.22 -19.58 26.90
CA ARG A 78 -28.90 -19.60 27.55
C ARG A 78 -28.64 -18.31 28.32
N THR A 79 -27.73 -18.33 29.26
CA THR A 79 -27.17 -17.10 29.84
C THR A 79 -26.30 -16.35 28.83
N ILE A 80 -26.13 -15.05 29.01
CA ILE A 80 -25.24 -14.24 28.17
C ILE A 80 -23.82 -14.83 28.13
N LYS A 81 -23.33 -15.28 29.28
CA LYS A 81 -21.99 -15.86 29.40
C LYS A 81 -21.83 -17.15 28.60
N GLU A 82 -22.81 -18.04 28.68
CA GLU A 82 -22.81 -19.29 27.91
C GLU A 82 -22.91 -19.03 26.42
N ALA A 83 -23.77 -18.10 26.00
CA ALA A 83 -23.92 -17.73 24.59
C ALA A 83 -22.65 -17.07 24.03
N ILE A 84 -21.96 -16.24 24.80
CA ILE A 84 -20.70 -15.61 24.38
C ILE A 84 -19.60 -16.68 24.25
N LEU A 85 -19.45 -17.56 25.24
CA LEU A 85 -18.41 -18.61 25.18
C LEU A 85 -18.63 -19.58 24.00
N GLU A 86 -19.88 -19.95 23.69
CA GLU A 86 -20.15 -20.80 22.53
C GLU A 86 -19.92 -20.07 21.18
N GLU A 87 -20.22 -18.76 21.10
CA GLU A 87 -19.93 -18.00 19.90
C GLU A 87 -18.43 -17.70 19.74
N GLU A 88 -17.70 -17.47 20.85
CA GLU A 88 -16.24 -17.37 20.83
C GLU A 88 -15.62 -18.68 20.35
N ASP A 89 -16.05 -19.83 20.88
CA ASP A 89 -15.59 -21.15 20.43
C ASP A 89 -15.93 -21.42 18.93
N LYS A 90 -17.10 -20.98 18.49
CA LYS A 90 -17.51 -21.10 17.10
C LYS A 90 -16.70 -20.13 16.22
N TYR A 91 -16.54 -18.89 16.66
CA TYR A 91 -15.75 -17.89 15.96
C TYR A 91 -14.28 -18.31 15.86
N MET A 92 -13.69 -18.87 16.93
CA MET A 92 -12.34 -19.42 16.90
C MET A 92 -12.19 -20.56 15.90
N LYS A 93 -13.16 -21.50 15.88
CA LYS A 93 -13.17 -22.61 14.89
C LYS A 93 -13.41 -22.12 13.46
N GLU A 94 -14.29 -21.11 13.26
CA GLU A 94 -14.53 -20.51 11.95
C GLU A 94 -13.34 -19.66 11.48
N THR A 95 -12.65 -18.94 12.40
CA THR A 95 -11.43 -18.20 12.08
C THR A 95 -10.24 -19.11 11.82
N GLU A 96 -10.07 -20.18 12.58
CA GLU A 96 -9.04 -21.19 12.26
C GLU A 96 -9.25 -21.78 10.87
N ASN A 97 -10.49 -22.14 10.52
CA ASN A 97 -10.84 -22.65 9.18
C ASN A 97 -10.72 -21.56 8.09
N GLN A 98 -11.08 -20.29 8.41
CA GLN A 98 -10.93 -19.17 7.47
C GLN A 98 -9.48 -18.75 7.33
N ASP A 99 -8.69 -18.79 8.40
CA ASP A 99 -7.27 -18.49 8.36
C ASP A 99 -6.48 -19.59 7.64
N GLU A 100 -6.81 -20.87 7.84
CA GLU A 100 -6.30 -21.97 6.99
C GLU A 100 -6.69 -21.79 5.52
N LEU A 101 -7.95 -21.45 5.23
CA LEU A 101 -8.41 -21.18 3.87
C LEU A 101 -7.75 -19.93 3.28
N ARG A 102 -7.61 -18.86 4.08
CA ARG A 102 -6.88 -17.62 3.69
C ARG A 102 -5.40 -17.89 3.49
N ILE A 103 -4.77 -18.65 4.37
CA ILE A 103 -3.36 -19.02 4.25
C ILE A 103 -3.16 -19.89 3.00
N ASN A 104 -4.01 -20.87 2.76
CA ASN A 104 -3.93 -21.74 1.58
C ASN A 104 -4.22 -20.95 0.29
N THR A 105 -5.25 -20.09 0.27
CA THR A 105 -5.57 -19.23 -0.88
C THR A 105 -4.46 -18.22 -1.13
N LYS A 106 -3.85 -17.66 -0.07
CA LYS A 106 -2.72 -16.75 -0.16
C LYS A 106 -1.48 -17.47 -0.70
N LEU A 107 -1.15 -18.66 -0.17
CA LEU A 107 -0.05 -19.49 -0.65
C LEU A 107 -0.21 -19.89 -2.11
N ASP A 108 -1.40 -20.25 -2.55
CA ASP A 108 -1.67 -20.60 -3.96
C ASP A 108 -1.59 -19.37 -4.87
N SER A 109 -2.07 -18.22 -4.41
CA SER A 109 -1.95 -16.95 -5.13
C SER A 109 -0.50 -16.46 -5.19
N GLU A 110 0.26 -16.62 -4.11
CA GLU A 110 1.69 -16.31 -4.08
C GLU A 110 2.49 -17.24 -4.99
N LYS A 111 2.15 -18.53 -5.03
CA LYS A 111 2.76 -19.48 -5.97
C LYS A 111 2.43 -19.14 -7.43
N GLU A 112 1.19 -18.79 -7.72
CA GLU A 112 0.76 -18.37 -9.05
C GLU A 112 1.46 -17.07 -9.46
N LEU A 113 1.53 -16.07 -8.58
CA LEU A 113 2.26 -14.83 -8.82
C LEU A 113 3.74 -15.11 -8.99
N ALA A 114 4.36 -15.92 -8.12
CA ALA A 114 5.75 -16.29 -8.23
C ALA A 114 6.03 -17.03 -9.54
N THR A 115 5.09 -17.83 -10.05
CA THR A 115 5.18 -18.48 -11.37
C THR A 115 5.11 -17.46 -12.49
N LYS A 116 4.19 -16.50 -12.42
CA LYS A 116 4.06 -15.43 -13.42
C LYS A 116 5.27 -14.50 -13.41
N ILE A 117 5.80 -14.14 -12.23
CA ILE A 117 7.03 -13.34 -12.11
C ILE A 117 8.25 -14.13 -12.56
N LYS A 118 8.30 -15.45 -12.35
CA LYS A 118 9.35 -16.31 -12.90
C LYS A 118 9.35 -16.36 -14.41
N ASN A 119 8.19 -16.17 -15.03
CA ASN A 119 8.07 -16.10 -16.50
C ASN A 119 8.45 -14.73 -17.06
N LEU A 120 8.60 -13.70 -16.21
CA LEU A 120 9.24 -12.46 -16.65
C LEU A 120 10.74 -12.70 -16.85
N PRO A 121 11.33 -12.11 -17.89
CA PRO A 121 12.74 -12.35 -18.23
C PRO A 121 13.65 -12.13 -17.01
N ILE A 122 14.38 -13.16 -16.64
CA ILE A 122 15.34 -13.13 -15.52
C ILE A 122 16.57 -12.28 -15.83
N ASP A 123 16.92 -12.24 -17.09
CA ASP A 123 18.08 -11.55 -17.66
C ASP A 123 17.82 -10.07 -17.93
N LYS A 124 16.59 -9.61 -17.78
CA LYS A 124 16.20 -8.21 -17.96
C LYS A 124 16.00 -7.48 -16.65
N VAL A 125 16.32 -6.20 -16.64
CA VAL A 125 16.13 -5.30 -15.48
C VAL A 125 14.70 -4.76 -15.47
N PRO A 126 13.91 -4.99 -14.41
CA PRO A 126 12.62 -4.35 -14.24
C PRO A 126 12.76 -2.86 -13.96
N ILE A 127 12.06 -2.05 -14.73
CA ILE A 127 11.97 -0.59 -14.54
C ILE A 127 10.52 -0.24 -14.16
N ILE A 128 10.33 0.21 -12.94
CA ILE A 128 9.03 0.59 -12.43
C ILE A 128 8.85 2.08 -12.63
N ILE A 129 7.90 2.46 -13.47
CA ILE A 129 7.50 3.86 -13.66
C ILE A 129 6.33 4.15 -12.73
N ALA A 130 6.55 5.03 -11.79
CA ALA A 130 5.52 5.46 -10.84
C ALA A 130 5.10 6.91 -11.10
N GLY A 131 3.80 7.15 -11.09
CA GLY A 131 3.20 8.45 -11.42
C GLY A 131 1.85 8.30 -12.11
N GLY A 132 1.19 7.15 -11.94
CA GLY A 132 -0.15 6.85 -12.47
C GLY A 132 -1.19 6.64 -11.37
N SER A 133 -0.85 6.84 -10.11
CA SER A 133 -1.77 6.59 -9.01
C SER A 133 -2.79 7.73 -8.85
N PHE A 134 -4.05 7.33 -8.71
CA PHE A 134 -5.14 8.22 -8.38
C PHE A 134 -5.51 8.02 -6.91
N ASN A 135 -5.55 9.12 -6.15
CA ASN A 135 -6.04 9.09 -4.78
C ASN A 135 -7.32 9.90 -4.67
N THR A 136 -8.41 9.27 -4.27
CA THR A 136 -9.72 9.93 -4.09
C THR A 136 -9.71 11.02 -3.01
N LYS A 137 -8.76 10.99 -2.09
CA LYS A 137 -8.57 12.00 -1.04
C LYS A 137 -7.47 13.02 -1.34
N GLY A 138 -6.73 12.85 -2.44
CA GLY A 138 -5.63 13.70 -2.84
C GLY A 138 -5.79 14.25 -4.25
N ARG A 139 -4.71 14.80 -4.77
CA ARG A 139 -4.66 15.25 -6.15
C ARG A 139 -4.50 14.08 -7.12
N GLU A 140 -5.04 14.21 -8.30
CA GLU A 140 -4.71 13.35 -9.42
C GLU A 140 -3.26 13.58 -9.85
N THR A 141 -2.52 12.50 -10.13
CA THR A 141 -1.18 12.61 -10.68
C THR A 141 -1.25 13.12 -12.13
N LYS A 142 -0.49 14.15 -12.43
CA LYS A 142 -0.43 14.75 -13.77
C LYS A 142 1.00 14.71 -14.26
N ALA A 143 1.18 14.14 -15.46
CA ALA A 143 2.46 14.24 -16.11
C ALA A 143 2.71 15.67 -16.57
N THR A 144 3.85 16.25 -16.17
CA THR A 144 4.30 17.57 -16.64
C THR A 144 4.95 17.43 -18.02
N GLU A 145 4.99 18.52 -18.78
CA GLU A 145 5.67 18.53 -20.09
C GLU A 145 7.15 18.18 -19.95
N GLU A 146 7.83 18.71 -18.95
CA GLU A 146 9.25 18.45 -18.70
C GLU A 146 9.48 17.00 -18.25
N GLY A 147 8.65 16.49 -17.35
CA GLY A 147 8.73 15.08 -16.94
C GLY A 147 8.45 14.11 -18.10
N ILE A 148 7.51 14.46 -19.02
CA ILE A 148 7.27 13.68 -20.24
C ILE A 148 8.50 13.72 -21.16
N LYS A 149 9.18 14.85 -21.34
CA LYS A 149 10.42 14.97 -22.11
C LYS A 149 11.52 14.10 -21.51
N THR A 150 11.68 14.13 -20.19
CA THR A 150 12.63 13.29 -19.46
C THR A 150 12.34 11.80 -19.67
N LEU A 151 11.07 11.38 -19.51
CA LEU A 151 10.65 10.00 -19.76
C LEU A 151 10.87 9.60 -21.21
N LYS A 152 10.58 10.47 -22.17
CA LYS A 152 10.81 10.21 -23.61
C LYS A 152 12.28 10.02 -23.90
N LYS A 153 13.16 10.93 -23.43
CA LYS A 153 14.61 10.80 -23.57
C LYS A 153 15.11 9.48 -22.99
N PHE A 154 14.59 9.08 -21.82
CA PHE A 154 14.93 7.81 -21.21
C PHE A 154 14.53 6.62 -22.08
N VAL A 155 13.29 6.59 -22.56
CA VAL A 155 12.76 5.52 -23.43
C VAL A 155 13.49 5.45 -24.76
N GLU A 156 13.87 6.59 -25.35
CA GLU A 156 14.65 6.65 -26.58
C GLU A 156 16.00 5.94 -26.45
N ASN A 157 16.68 6.11 -25.33
CA ASN A 157 18.05 5.66 -25.13
C ASN A 157 18.19 4.31 -24.41
N VAL A 158 17.12 3.82 -23.74
CA VAL A 158 17.16 2.53 -23.06
C VAL A 158 17.23 1.37 -24.06
N ASN A 159 18.04 0.35 -23.76
CA ASN A 159 18.07 -0.87 -24.54
C ASN A 159 16.89 -1.77 -24.21
N SER A 160 15.91 -1.84 -25.09
CA SER A 160 14.68 -2.61 -24.90
C SER A 160 14.91 -4.13 -24.77
N ASN A 161 16.07 -4.63 -25.16
CA ASN A 161 16.39 -6.04 -24.99
C ASN A 161 16.81 -6.37 -23.53
N ASN A 162 17.30 -5.37 -22.80
CA ASN A 162 17.87 -5.54 -21.47
C ASN A 162 16.88 -5.20 -20.35
N VAL A 163 15.71 -4.66 -20.70
CA VAL A 163 14.73 -4.16 -19.72
C VAL A 163 13.31 -4.61 -20.03
N TYR A 164 12.46 -4.55 -19.02
CA TYR A 164 11.02 -4.47 -19.18
C TYR A 164 10.46 -3.45 -18.19
N PHE A 165 9.38 -2.79 -18.60
CA PHE A 165 8.72 -1.78 -17.78
C PHE A 165 7.57 -2.38 -16.99
N VAL A 166 7.32 -1.80 -15.81
CA VAL A 166 6.21 -2.16 -14.94
C VAL A 166 5.37 -0.91 -14.65
N ILE A 167 4.07 -1.03 -14.85
CA ILE A 167 3.08 0.04 -14.61
C ILE A 167 1.89 -0.49 -13.80
N GLY A 168 1.07 0.43 -13.29
CA GLY A 168 -0.19 0.10 -12.65
C GLY A 168 -1.34 -0.10 -13.64
N HIS A 169 -2.43 -0.69 -13.15
CA HIS A 169 -3.61 -1.03 -13.97
C HIS A 169 -4.45 0.19 -14.41
N LYS A 170 -4.31 1.32 -13.72
CA LYS A 170 -5.07 2.53 -14.08
C LYS A 170 -4.52 3.20 -15.32
N MET A 171 -3.25 3.03 -15.60
CA MET A 171 -2.57 3.57 -16.78
C MET A 171 -2.90 5.06 -16.96
N GLN A 172 -2.53 5.87 -15.96
CA GLN A 172 -2.74 7.31 -15.92
C GLN A 172 -1.41 8.04 -15.77
N GLY A 173 -1.38 9.36 -15.93
CA GLY A 173 -0.19 10.17 -15.73
C GLY A 173 1.01 9.64 -16.49
N TYR A 174 2.13 9.43 -15.82
CA TYR A 174 3.37 8.96 -16.43
C TYR A 174 3.32 7.51 -16.93
N GLU A 175 2.47 6.66 -16.34
CA GLU A 175 2.26 5.31 -16.85
C GLU A 175 1.61 5.32 -18.24
N LYS A 176 0.63 6.21 -18.44
CA LYS A 176 0.03 6.45 -19.76
C LYS A 176 1.03 7.07 -20.71
N ALA A 177 1.79 8.08 -20.25
CA ALA A 177 2.83 8.72 -21.06
C ALA A 177 3.86 7.72 -21.58
N LEU A 178 4.32 6.74 -20.77
CA LEU A 178 5.20 5.67 -21.21
C LEU A 178 4.63 4.87 -22.39
N VAL A 179 3.36 4.49 -22.29
CA VAL A 179 2.67 3.74 -23.36
C VAL A 179 2.56 4.57 -24.63
N ASP A 180 2.18 5.84 -24.51
CA ASP A 180 2.03 6.75 -25.64
C ASP A 180 3.40 7.01 -26.32
N ILE A 181 4.46 7.24 -25.56
CA ILE A 181 5.84 7.41 -26.03
C ILE A 181 6.33 6.17 -26.77
N SER A 182 6.05 4.97 -26.23
CA SER A 182 6.42 3.71 -26.91
C SER A 182 5.81 3.61 -28.32
N LYS A 183 4.56 4.04 -28.46
CA LYS A 183 3.86 4.08 -29.75
C LYS A 183 4.43 5.16 -30.68
N GLU A 184 4.63 6.37 -30.15
CA GLU A 184 5.18 7.50 -30.92
C GLU A 184 6.54 7.18 -31.49
N LEU A 185 7.42 6.57 -30.69
CA LEU A 185 8.77 6.19 -31.10
C LEU A 185 8.82 4.91 -31.97
N ASN A 186 7.66 4.25 -32.13
CA ASN A 186 7.61 2.92 -32.76
C ASN A 186 8.65 1.95 -32.16
N LYS A 187 8.95 2.11 -30.89
CA LYS A 187 9.95 1.33 -30.18
C LYS A 187 9.28 0.16 -29.48
N LYS A 188 9.64 -1.05 -29.86
CA LYS A 188 9.13 -2.26 -29.23
C LYS A 188 9.77 -2.40 -27.84
N ILE A 189 9.07 -1.97 -26.81
CA ILE A 189 9.43 -2.16 -25.41
C ILE A 189 8.42 -3.09 -24.73
N GLU A 190 8.91 -3.91 -23.82
CA GLU A 190 8.06 -4.78 -23.03
C GLU A 190 7.48 -3.99 -21.85
N ILE A 191 6.15 -3.87 -21.77
CA ILE A 191 5.44 -3.20 -20.70
C ILE A 191 4.51 -4.19 -20.02
N ASN A 192 4.65 -4.39 -18.73
CA ASN A 192 3.80 -5.26 -17.91
C ASN A 192 2.96 -4.42 -16.95
N ALA A 193 1.66 -4.65 -16.91
CA ALA A 193 0.76 -3.99 -15.98
C ALA A 193 0.42 -4.90 -14.80
N ILE A 194 0.50 -4.38 -13.57
CA ILE A 194 0.02 -5.08 -12.37
C ILE A 194 -1.44 -4.73 -12.18
N VAL A 195 -2.27 -5.75 -12.07
CA VAL A 195 -3.72 -5.61 -11.88
C VAL A 195 -4.18 -6.34 -10.62
N PRO A 196 -5.23 -5.84 -9.93
CA PRO A 196 -5.78 -6.52 -8.76
C PRO A 196 -6.47 -7.83 -9.15
N LYS A 197 -6.59 -8.75 -8.19
CA LYS A 197 -7.27 -10.04 -8.39
C LYS A 197 -8.70 -9.89 -8.94
N ASN A 198 -9.40 -8.84 -8.52
CA ASN A 198 -10.78 -8.55 -8.89
C ASN A 198 -10.90 -7.58 -10.08
N VAL A 199 -9.83 -7.42 -10.88
CA VAL A 199 -9.87 -6.54 -12.06
C VAL A 199 -10.93 -6.98 -13.05
N THR A 200 -11.64 -6.01 -13.59
CA THR A 200 -12.69 -6.26 -14.60
C THR A 200 -12.10 -6.55 -15.98
N GLU A 201 -12.79 -7.31 -16.80
CA GLU A 201 -12.39 -7.56 -18.20
C GLU A 201 -12.26 -6.26 -19.00
N LYS A 202 -13.08 -5.24 -18.69
CA LYS A 202 -12.99 -3.92 -19.32
C LYS A 202 -11.61 -3.28 -19.11
N VAL A 203 -11.03 -3.41 -17.90
CA VAL A 203 -9.70 -2.88 -17.59
C VAL A 203 -8.62 -3.69 -18.30
N LYS A 204 -8.73 -5.03 -18.31
CA LYS A 204 -7.79 -5.89 -19.03
C LYS A 204 -7.77 -5.57 -20.53
N ASN A 205 -8.95 -5.49 -21.16
CA ASN A 205 -9.06 -5.16 -22.58
C ASN A 205 -8.47 -3.79 -22.89
N ARG A 206 -8.72 -2.78 -22.06
CA ARG A 206 -8.11 -1.45 -22.23
C ARG A 206 -6.58 -1.49 -22.22
N LEU A 207 -5.98 -2.31 -21.36
CA LEU A 207 -4.53 -2.48 -21.28
C LEU A 207 -4.00 -3.20 -22.54
N LEU A 208 -4.67 -4.25 -22.99
CA LEU A 208 -4.31 -4.97 -24.22
C LEU A 208 -4.45 -4.10 -25.45
N ASP A 209 -5.53 -3.33 -25.58
CA ASP A 209 -5.75 -2.37 -26.67
C ASP A 209 -4.69 -1.25 -26.68
N ALA A 210 -4.11 -0.97 -25.53
CA ALA A 210 -3.01 -0.02 -25.42
C ALA A 210 -1.64 -0.60 -25.76
N ASN A 211 -1.56 -1.88 -26.21
CA ASN A 211 -0.32 -2.62 -26.48
C ASN A 211 0.55 -2.85 -25.25
N VAL A 212 -0.07 -3.00 -24.08
CA VAL A 212 0.63 -3.52 -22.91
C VAL A 212 0.98 -4.98 -23.16
N SER A 213 2.25 -5.32 -23.05
CA SER A 213 2.80 -6.62 -23.45
C SER A 213 2.34 -7.77 -22.56
N GLY A 214 2.07 -7.49 -21.29
CA GLY A 214 1.65 -8.48 -20.32
C GLY A 214 0.83 -7.92 -19.18
N ILE A 215 0.03 -8.79 -18.56
CA ILE A 215 -0.79 -8.48 -17.40
C ILE A 215 -0.40 -9.44 -16.27
N CYS A 216 0.09 -8.87 -15.16
CA CYS A 216 0.40 -9.60 -13.94
C CYS A 216 -0.74 -9.43 -12.92
N ILE A 217 -1.49 -10.48 -12.68
CA ILE A 217 -2.59 -10.45 -11.72
C ILE A 217 -1.99 -10.63 -10.32
N SER A 218 -2.15 -9.62 -9.48
CA SER A 218 -1.78 -9.69 -8.06
C SER A 218 -2.77 -10.58 -7.29
N PRO A 219 -2.33 -11.30 -6.26
CA PRO A 219 -3.23 -12.02 -5.36
C PRO A 219 -4.10 -11.06 -4.52
N GLU A 220 -3.66 -9.84 -4.33
CA GLU A 220 -4.37 -8.84 -3.54
C GLU A 220 -5.44 -8.11 -4.36
N THR A 221 -6.45 -7.59 -3.66
CA THR A 221 -7.43 -6.63 -4.20
C THR A 221 -6.87 -5.20 -4.14
N GLU A 222 -7.51 -4.27 -4.85
CA GLU A 222 -7.09 -2.86 -4.84
C GLU A 222 -7.07 -2.27 -3.42
N GLU A 223 -8.03 -2.67 -2.57
CA GLU A 223 -8.17 -2.21 -1.19
C GLU A 223 -7.06 -2.71 -0.26
N LEU A 224 -6.47 -3.86 -0.57
CA LEU A 224 -5.43 -4.51 0.23
C LEU A 224 -4.00 -4.22 -0.25
N GLY A 225 -3.85 -3.30 -1.21
CA GLY A 225 -2.54 -2.93 -1.74
C GLY A 225 -2.00 -3.93 -2.75
N ILE A 226 -2.55 -3.88 -3.95
CA ILE A 226 -2.30 -4.79 -5.08
C ILE A 226 -0.84 -5.00 -5.46
N TYR A 227 0.03 -4.08 -5.09
CA TYR A 227 1.45 -4.17 -5.44
C TYR A 227 2.29 -4.91 -4.40
N LYS A 228 1.74 -5.27 -3.25
CA LYS A 228 2.52 -5.75 -2.10
C LYS A 228 3.31 -7.02 -2.41
N SER A 229 2.64 -8.07 -2.89
CA SER A 229 3.31 -9.33 -3.22
C SER A 229 4.22 -9.18 -4.46
N PHE A 230 3.79 -8.39 -5.46
CA PHE A 230 4.59 -8.14 -6.64
C PHE A 230 5.88 -7.39 -6.29
N ASN A 231 5.77 -6.30 -5.52
CA ASN A 231 6.91 -5.52 -5.07
C ASN A 231 7.89 -6.35 -4.25
N TYR A 232 7.37 -7.19 -3.36
CA TYR A 232 8.20 -8.11 -2.60
C TYR A 232 9.04 -9.01 -3.51
N GLU A 233 8.43 -9.68 -4.48
CA GLU A 233 9.13 -10.59 -5.39
C GLU A 233 10.18 -9.86 -6.27
N ILE A 234 9.87 -8.64 -6.74
CA ILE A 234 10.80 -7.85 -7.54
C ILE A 234 11.94 -7.33 -6.65
N PHE A 235 11.64 -6.68 -5.54
CA PHE A 235 12.65 -5.99 -4.74
C PHE A 235 13.51 -6.95 -3.90
N GLU A 236 12.99 -8.10 -3.51
CA GLU A 236 13.78 -9.10 -2.79
C GLU A 236 14.75 -9.86 -3.70
N ARG A 237 14.35 -10.10 -4.96
CA ARG A 237 15.05 -11.06 -5.81
C ARG A 237 15.73 -10.46 -7.02
N ARG A 238 15.38 -9.25 -7.43
CA ARG A 238 15.85 -8.66 -8.69
C ARG A 238 16.52 -7.32 -8.47
N LYS A 239 17.61 -7.11 -9.20
CA LYS A 239 18.10 -5.75 -9.42
C LYS A 239 17.04 -5.01 -10.22
N SER A 240 16.58 -3.88 -9.70
CA SER A 240 15.47 -3.14 -10.28
C SER A 240 15.73 -1.64 -10.25
N ILE A 241 14.98 -0.90 -11.04
CA ILE A 241 15.02 0.56 -11.09
C ILE A 241 13.61 1.08 -10.83
N VAL A 242 13.48 2.03 -9.92
CA VAL A 242 12.25 2.75 -9.65
C VAL A 242 12.46 4.21 -10.05
N ILE A 243 11.59 4.72 -10.93
CA ILE A 243 11.56 6.12 -11.32
C ILE A 243 10.19 6.68 -10.92
N ALA A 244 10.16 7.41 -9.81
CA ALA A 244 8.95 8.03 -9.28
C ALA A 244 8.85 9.48 -9.75
N PHE A 245 8.15 9.70 -10.85
CA PHE A 245 7.90 11.03 -11.40
C PHE A 245 6.86 11.82 -10.63
N ASP A 246 5.80 11.15 -10.17
CA ASP A 246 4.72 11.73 -9.40
C ASP A 246 4.06 10.64 -8.54
N GLY A 247 3.22 11.02 -7.59
CA GLY A 247 2.46 10.06 -6.81
C GLY A 247 1.89 10.61 -5.51
N ASN A 248 1.25 9.72 -4.81
CA ASN A 248 0.68 9.89 -3.50
C ASN A 248 1.23 8.81 -2.55
N SER A 249 0.58 8.59 -1.42
CA SER A 249 0.99 7.58 -0.43
C SER A 249 1.35 6.20 -1.02
N PRO A 250 0.65 5.65 -2.04
CA PRO A 250 1.06 4.38 -2.64
C PRO A 250 2.46 4.40 -3.24
N VAL A 251 2.83 5.50 -3.93
CA VAL A 251 4.18 5.63 -4.52
C VAL A 251 5.23 5.85 -3.43
N SER A 252 4.90 6.61 -2.39
CA SER A 252 5.77 6.77 -1.21
C SER A 252 6.06 5.41 -0.54
N ASN A 253 5.06 4.55 -0.44
CA ASN A 253 5.22 3.18 0.09
C ASN A 253 6.05 2.31 -0.86
N LEU A 254 5.83 2.39 -2.18
CA LEU A 254 6.63 1.70 -3.19
C LEU A 254 8.13 2.03 -3.04
N VAL A 255 8.46 3.32 -2.86
CA VAL A 255 9.85 3.78 -2.62
C VAL A 255 10.44 3.16 -1.35
N GLN A 256 9.65 3.08 -0.28
CA GLN A 256 10.08 2.44 0.96
C GLN A 256 10.33 0.93 0.78
N GLU A 257 9.44 0.25 0.09
CA GLU A 257 9.56 -1.19 -0.18
C GLU A 257 10.78 -1.48 -1.07
N ALA A 258 11.01 -0.66 -2.10
CA ALA A 258 12.18 -0.76 -2.97
C ALA A 258 13.50 -0.61 -2.20
N LYS A 259 13.55 0.33 -1.26
CA LYS A 259 14.72 0.52 -0.36
C LYS A 259 14.94 -0.69 0.54
N ASN A 260 13.88 -1.30 1.04
CA ASN A 260 13.97 -2.40 2.02
C ASN A 260 14.33 -3.74 1.35
N GLY A 261 14.10 -3.87 0.05
CA GLY A 261 14.33 -5.12 -0.70
C GLY A 261 15.82 -5.46 -0.84
N LYS A 262 16.15 -6.76 -0.79
CA LYS A 262 17.53 -7.27 -0.91
C LYS A 262 18.09 -7.17 -2.32
N GLY A 263 17.23 -6.99 -3.32
CA GLY A 263 17.61 -6.80 -4.73
C GLY A 263 18.37 -5.51 -5.01
N LYS A 264 18.47 -4.59 -4.02
CA LYS A 264 19.19 -3.31 -4.11
C LYS A 264 18.69 -2.46 -5.26
N ALA A 265 17.41 -2.16 -5.26
CA ALA A 265 16.79 -1.28 -6.25
C ALA A 265 17.51 0.07 -6.31
N LYS A 266 17.73 0.59 -7.52
CA LYS A 266 18.10 1.99 -7.74
C LYS A 266 16.83 2.84 -7.78
N ILE A 267 16.78 3.89 -6.98
CA ILE A 267 15.56 4.65 -6.76
C ILE A 267 15.80 6.12 -7.10
N TYR A 268 15.00 6.62 -8.05
CA TYR A 268 15.03 8.01 -8.51
C TYR A 268 13.66 8.63 -8.24
N VAL A 269 13.64 9.79 -7.58
CA VAL A 269 12.43 10.42 -7.07
C VAL A 269 12.37 11.88 -7.45
N ASN A 270 11.26 12.30 -8.03
CA ASN A 270 11.01 13.71 -8.34
C ASN A 270 10.74 14.52 -7.07
N SER A 271 11.65 15.45 -6.76
CA SER A 271 11.60 16.33 -5.59
C SER A 271 10.65 17.52 -5.75
N ASP A 272 10.09 17.76 -6.93
CA ASP A 272 9.05 18.76 -7.12
C ASP A 272 7.68 18.30 -6.59
N VAL A 273 7.58 17.03 -6.17
CA VAL A 273 6.40 16.43 -5.54
C VAL A 273 6.64 16.31 -4.03
N ASP A 274 5.98 17.10 -3.22
CA ASP A 274 6.24 17.24 -1.77
C ASP A 274 6.28 15.91 -1.01
N ILE A 275 5.30 15.02 -1.22
CA ILE A 275 5.25 13.73 -0.53
C ILE A 275 6.42 12.82 -0.93
N LEU A 276 6.87 12.89 -2.18
CA LEU A 276 8.01 12.13 -2.68
C LEU A 276 9.33 12.74 -2.17
N LYS A 277 9.42 14.06 -2.13
CA LYS A 277 10.56 14.78 -1.55
C LYS A 277 10.76 14.42 -0.09
N GLN A 278 9.70 14.52 0.73
CA GLN A 278 9.75 14.14 2.15
C GLN A 278 10.17 12.68 2.34
N LYS A 279 9.66 11.77 1.50
CA LYS A 279 10.06 10.37 1.53
C LYS A 279 11.53 10.21 1.17
N ALA A 280 12.02 10.84 0.11
CA ALA A 280 13.42 10.76 -0.30
C ALA A 280 14.37 11.32 0.77
N GLU A 281 14.02 12.44 1.40
CA GLU A 281 14.77 13.04 2.51
C GLU A 281 14.87 12.08 3.72
N SER A 282 13.77 11.35 4.02
CA SER A 282 13.78 10.34 5.10
C SER A 282 14.65 9.12 4.79
N LEU A 283 15.02 8.90 3.53
CA LEU A 283 15.80 7.76 3.04
C LEU A 283 17.18 8.18 2.52
N GLN A 284 17.80 9.17 3.15
CA GLN A 284 19.11 9.73 2.75
C GLN A 284 20.14 8.64 2.41
N GLY A 285 20.84 8.83 1.28
CA GLY A 285 21.86 7.92 0.77
C GLY A 285 21.34 6.70 0.01
N TYR A 286 20.02 6.47 -0.03
CA TYR A 286 19.41 5.36 -0.78
C TYR A 286 18.62 5.79 -2.01
N VAL A 287 18.31 7.07 -2.11
CA VAL A 287 17.45 7.64 -3.14
C VAL A 287 18.17 8.79 -3.82
N THR A 288 18.16 8.81 -5.14
CA THR A 288 18.63 9.95 -5.94
C THR A 288 17.44 10.86 -6.24
N MET A 289 17.52 12.11 -5.82
CA MET A 289 16.48 13.10 -6.11
C MET A 289 16.75 13.81 -7.44
N PHE A 290 15.72 14.03 -8.21
CA PHE A 290 15.72 14.87 -9.41
C PHE A 290 14.55 15.86 -9.36
N ASN A 291 14.50 16.77 -10.28
CA ASN A 291 13.38 17.68 -10.50
C ASN A 291 13.15 17.89 -12.00
N ASP A 292 12.05 18.52 -12.34
CA ASP A 292 11.66 18.71 -13.75
C ASP A 292 12.67 19.57 -14.55
N LYS A 293 13.55 20.30 -13.87
CA LYS A 293 14.58 21.16 -14.53
C LYS A 293 15.91 20.45 -14.78
N ASN A 294 16.15 19.34 -14.07
CA ASN A 294 17.41 18.61 -14.14
C ASN A 294 17.21 17.31 -14.92
N ASP A 295 18.00 17.10 -15.93
CA ASP A 295 18.00 15.88 -16.71
C ASP A 295 18.65 14.74 -15.92
N ILE A 296 17.84 13.83 -15.40
CA ILE A 296 18.29 12.67 -14.63
C ILE A 296 18.70 11.48 -15.50
N VAL A 297 18.42 11.52 -16.81
CA VAL A 297 18.57 10.35 -17.69
C VAL A 297 20.02 9.91 -17.78
N ASP A 298 20.95 10.84 -17.88
CA ASP A 298 22.38 10.52 -17.97
C ASP A 298 22.91 9.89 -16.67
N ASP A 299 22.41 10.34 -15.50
CA ASP A 299 22.76 9.76 -14.21
C ASP A 299 22.18 8.34 -14.07
N ILE A 300 20.93 8.12 -14.53
CA ILE A 300 20.32 6.78 -14.52
C ILE A 300 21.20 5.81 -15.34
N PHE A 301 21.63 6.18 -16.53
CA PHE A 301 22.48 5.33 -17.38
C PHE A 301 23.90 5.16 -16.84
N LYS A 302 24.44 6.16 -16.18
CA LYS A 302 25.74 6.07 -15.49
C LYS A 302 25.69 5.07 -14.34
N ASP A 303 24.62 5.11 -13.55
CA ASP A 303 24.41 4.22 -12.42
C ASP A 303 24.01 2.79 -12.83
N ASN A 304 23.48 2.64 -14.04
CA ASN A 304 22.95 1.38 -14.58
C ASN A 304 23.40 1.18 -16.05
N PRO A 305 24.70 0.97 -16.29
CA PRO A 305 25.21 0.90 -17.67
C PRO A 305 24.66 -0.30 -18.47
N GLU A 306 24.15 -1.33 -17.78
CA GLU A 306 23.57 -2.53 -18.40
C GLU A 306 22.25 -2.29 -19.13
N ILE A 307 21.58 -1.14 -18.88
CA ILE A 307 20.31 -0.83 -19.53
C ILE A 307 20.45 0.15 -20.70
N LYS A 308 21.65 0.61 -21.02
CA LYS A 308 21.92 1.53 -22.12
C LYS A 308 22.13 0.85 -23.45
#